data_95ca00db49d075e331fd205ef1033c77
#
_entry.id   95ca00db49d075e331fd205ef1033c77
#
_cell.length_a   1.000
_cell.length_b   1.000
_cell.length_c   1.000
_cell.angle_alpha   90.00
_cell.angle_beta   90.00
_cell.angle_gamma   90.00
#
_symmetry.space_group_name_H-M   'P 1'
#
loop_
_entity.id
_entity.type
_entity.pdbx_description
1 polymer ?
#
loop_
_entity_poly.entity_id
_entity_poly.type
_entity_poly.pdbx_seq_one_letter_code
_entity_poly.pdbx_strand_id
1 'polypeptide(L)'
;MTSIDSGSVVEPLDERVDHVRGELGAPVILEYGDYECPYSRQAFHAIEQIERQLGGNVRFAFRHFPLTGIHPHALAAAAAAEAAARQGRFWDMHELLFHRQKALEDGDLRGYAARLGLDVAAVDRDPASTAVADRIRRDVDSGLASGQVLGTPTLFIDGVVHRGGYDPPTLLAALAP
;
A
#
# COMPACT_ATOMS: atom_id res chain seq x y z
N MET A 1 -35.50 -19.00 -1.49
CA MET A 1 -34.08 -19.37 -1.64
C MET A 1 -33.30 -18.08 -1.74
N THR A 2 -32.77 -17.64 -0.62
CA THR A 2 -31.97 -16.40 -0.55
C THR A 2 -30.56 -16.78 -1.02
N SER A 3 -30.18 -16.32 -2.21
CA SER A 3 -28.78 -16.37 -2.65
C SER A 3 -27.97 -15.56 -1.65
N ILE A 4 -27.18 -16.22 -0.85
CA ILE A 4 -26.10 -15.58 -0.12
C ILE A 4 -25.13 -15.17 -1.22
N ASP A 5 -25.09 -13.87 -1.48
CA ASP A 5 -24.02 -13.24 -2.25
C ASP A 5 -22.73 -13.56 -1.49
N SER A 6 -22.00 -14.55 -1.99
CA SER A 6 -20.67 -14.85 -1.51
C SER A 6 -19.76 -13.73 -2.02
N GLY A 7 -19.88 -12.57 -1.36
CA GLY A 7 -19.02 -11.43 -1.59
C GLY A 7 -17.58 -11.94 -1.58
N SER A 8 -16.91 -11.73 -2.68
CA SER A 8 -15.50 -12.06 -2.85
C SER A 8 -14.73 -11.40 -1.70
N VAL A 9 -14.26 -12.22 -0.77
CA VAL A 9 -13.59 -11.75 0.44
C VAL A 9 -12.15 -11.46 0.08
N VAL A 10 -11.66 -10.27 0.46
CA VAL A 10 -10.24 -9.96 0.31
C VAL A 10 -9.40 -10.95 1.14
N GLU A 11 -8.24 -11.33 0.61
CA GLU A 11 -7.31 -12.20 1.33
C GLU A 11 -6.98 -11.59 2.70
N PRO A 12 -7.16 -12.33 3.81
CA PRO A 12 -6.87 -11.83 5.15
C PRO A 12 -5.43 -11.35 5.30
N LEU A 13 -5.18 -10.44 6.22
CA LEU A 13 -3.83 -9.98 6.52
C LEU A 13 -2.99 -11.12 7.10
N ASP A 14 -1.78 -11.25 6.59
CA ASP A 14 -0.71 -12.10 7.15
C ASP A 14 0.47 -11.20 7.52
N GLU A 15 0.61 -10.91 8.81
CA GLU A 15 1.66 -10.01 9.32
C GLU A 15 3.09 -10.49 9.07
N ARG A 16 3.26 -11.77 8.66
CA ARG A 16 4.57 -12.30 8.24
C ARG A 16 4.97 -11.82 6.84
N VAL A 17 3.99 -11.35 6.06
CA VAL A 17 4.16 -10.97 4.66
C VAL A 17 3.68 -9.55 4.39
N ASP A 18 2.53 -9.18 4.94
CA ASP A 18 1.93 -7.87 4.72
C ASP A 18 2.66 -6.76 5.50
N HIS A 19 2.73 -5.58 4.91
CA HIS A 19 3.18 -4.38 5.60
C HIS A 19 2.02 -3.81 6.40
N VAL A 20 2.09 -3.95 7.72
CA VAL A 20 1.04 -3.50 8.65
C VAL A 20 1.68 -2.67 9.76
N ARG A 21 1.02 -1.57 10.13
CA ARG A 21 1.37 -0.76 11.31
C ARG A 21 0.12 -0.42 12.11
N GLY A 22 0.26 -0.03 13.38
CA GLY A 22 -0.83 0.23 14.33
C GLY A 22 -0.98 -0.89 15.36
N GLU A 23 -1.81 -0.68 16.37
CA GLU A 23 -1.97 -1.60 17.51
C GLU A 23 -2.84 -2.81 17.15
N LEU A 24 -2.47 -3.98 17.65
CA LEU A 24 -3.27 -5.19 17.50
C LEU A 24 -4.68 -5.00 18.08
N GLY A 25 -5.70 -5.45 17.32
CA GLY A 25 -7.09 -5.34 17.73
C GLY A 25 -7.78 -4.03 17.32
N ALA A 26 -7.03 -3.04 16.83
CA ALA A 26 -7.61 -1.84 16.25
C ALA A 26 -8.23 -2.12 14.86
N PRO A 27 -9.24 -1.34 14.44
CA PRO A 27 -9.80 -1.42 13.09
C PRO A 27 -8.75 -1.28 12.00
N VAL A 28 -8.90 -2.00 10.91
CA VAL A 28 -7.90 -2.08 9.83
C VAL A 28 -8.36 -1.32 8.59
N ILE A 29 -7.53 -0.44 8.08
CA ILE A 29 -7.59 0.05 6.71
C ILE A 29 -6.56 -0.73 5.90
N LEU A 30 -7.01 -1.54 4.93
CA LEU A 30 -6.14 -2.15 3.93
C LEU A 30 -6.27 -1.38 2.62
N GLU A 31 -5.17 -0.90 2.09
CA GLU A 31 -5.11 -0.25 0.78
C GLU A 31 -4.39 -1.11 -0.24
N TYR A 32 -5.01 -1.27 -1.41
CA TYR A 32 -4.30 -1.60 -2.64
C TYR A 32 -3.98 -0.30 -3.35
N GLY A 33 -2.70 0.03 -3.43
CA GLY A 33 -2.23 1.33 -3.86
C GLY A 33 -1.10 1.29 -4.90
N ASP A 34 -0.93 2.44 -5.54
CA ASP A 34 0.05 2.67 -6.59
C ASP A 34 0.77 4.00 -6.29
N TYR A 35 2.09 3.95 -6.15
CA TYR A 35 2.89 5.13 -5.77
C TYR A 35 2.84 6.26 -6.81
N GLU A 36 2.52 5.98 -8.07
CA GLU A 36 2.41 6.99 -9.11
C GLU A 36 0.96 7.48 -9.31
N CYS A 37 -0.03 6.81 -8.72
CA CYS A 37 -1.43 7.19 -8.82
C CYS A 37 -1.74 8.44 -7.96
N PRO A 38 -2.26 9.54 -8.55
CA PRO A 38 -2.58 10.74 -7.78
C PRO A 38 -3.69 10.52 -6.77
N TYR A 39 -4.60 9.59 -7.01
CA TYR A 39 -5.67 9.24 -6.08
C TYR A 39 -5.16 8.41 -4.89
N SER A 40 -4.19 7.51 -5.11
CA SER A 40 -3.49 6.83 -4.01
C SER A 40 -2.75 7.83 -3.12
N ARG A 41 -2.17 8.89 -3.69
CA ARG A 41 -1.55 9.97 -2.91
C ARG A 41 -2.59 10.73 -2.07
N GLN A 42 -3.78 10.97 -2.59
CA GLN A 42 -4.85 11.60 -1.80
C GLN A 42 -5.26 10.71 -0.62
N ALA A 43 -5.44 9.40 -0.86
CA ALA A 43 -5.70 8.44 0.20
C ALA A 43 -4.57 8.40 1.23
N PHE A 44 -3.32 8.40 0.80
CA PHE A 44 -2.14 8.46 1.67
C PHE A 44 -2.21 9.64 2.64
N HIS A 45 -2.48 10.87 2.16
CA HIS A 45 -2.59 12.05 3.03
C HIS A 45 -3.77 11.96 3.99
N ALA A 46 -4.89 11.39 3.55
CA ALA A 46 -6.04 11.18 4.43
C ALA A 46 -5.71 10.18 5.54
N ILE A 47 -5.06 9.07 5.20
CA ILE A 47 -4.65 8.04 6.15
C ILE A 47 -3.62 8.59 7.14
N GLU A 48 -2.62 9.36 6.69
CA GLU A 48 -1.70 10.05 7.59
C GLU A 48 -2.43 10.92 8.62
N GLN A 49 -3.46 11.64 8.18
CA GLN A 49 -4.26 12.49 9.07
C GLN A 49 -5.04 11.65 10.08
N ILE A 50 -5.63 10.54 9.65
CA ILE A 50 -6.36 9.61 10.53
C ILE A 50 -5.42 8.99 11.56
N GLU A 51 -4.26 8.53 11.14
CA GLU A 51 -3.25 7.96 12.04
C GLU A 51 -2.76 8.98 13.08
N ARG A 52 -2.57 10.24 12.70
CA ARG A 52 -2.24 11.31 13.66
C ARG A 52 -3.36 11.57 14.65
N GLN A 53 -4.62 11.46 14.22
CA GLN A 53 -5.79 11.72 15.05
C GLN A 53 -6.09 10.56 16.01
N LEU A 54 -5.99 9.31 15.53
CA LEU A 54 -6.35 8.12 16.29
C LEU A 54 -5.15 7.45 16.98
N GLY A 55 -3.91 7.83 16.62
CA GLY A 55 -2.71 7.18 17.11
C GLY A 55 -2.71 5.69 16.76
N GLY A 56 -2.36 4.83 17.71
CA GLY A 56 -2.37 3.37 17.54
C GLY A 56 -3.77 2.74 17.39
N ASN A 57 -4.85 3.50 17.58
CA ASN A 57 -6.22 2.99 17.53
C ASN A 57 -6.76 2.78 16.10
N VAL A 58 -5.89 2.76 15.11
CA VAL A 58 -6.16 2.32 13.75
C VAL A 58 -4.96 1.54 13.25
N ARG A 59 -5.21 0.47 12.51
CA ARG A 59 -4.17 -0.28 11.79
C ARG A 59 -4.24 0.07 10.33
N PHE A 60 -3.07 0.28 9.73
CA PHE A 60 -2.94 0.50 8.30
C PHE A 60 -2.09 -0.58 7.66
N ALA A 61 -2.62 -1.18 6.59
CA ALA A 61 -1.93 -2.17 5.78
C ALA A 61 -1.88 -1.69 4.33
N PHE A 62 -0.76 -1.95 3.67
CA PHE A 62 -0.57 -1.58 2.27
C PHE A 62 -0.16 -2.79 1.43
N ARG A 63 -0.85 -2.95 0.29
CA ARG A 63 -0.53 -3.92 -0.76
C ARG A 63 -0.30 -3.21 -2.07
N HIS A 64 0.71 -3.63 -2.79
CA HIS A 64 1.06 -3.07 -4.09
C HIS A 64 0.04 -3.43 -5.17
N PHE A 65 -0.37 -2.43 -5.93
CA PHE A 65 -1.19 -2.64 -7.12
C PHE A 65 -0.78 -1.66 -8.24
N PRO A 66 0.48 -1.78 -8.76
CA PRO A 66 1.01 -0.86 -9.76
C PRO A 66 0.26 -0.99 -11.08
N LEU A 67 -0.32 0.12 -11.56
CA LEU A 67 -1.06 0.19 -12.81
C LEU A 67 -0.10 0.47 -13.98
N THR A 68 0.71 -0.52 -14.31
CA THR A 68 1.85 -0.39 -15.25
C THR A 68 1.44 0.04 -16.67
N GLY A 69 0.18 -0.15 -17.05
CA GLY A 69 -0.33 0.31 -18.34
C GLY A 69 -0.51 1.82 -18.47
N ILE A 70 -0.58 2.54 -17.35
CA ILE A 70 -0.79 4.00 -17.31
C ILE A 70 0.24 4.74 -16.45
N HIS A 71 0.91 4.05 -15.55
CA HIS A 71 1.90 4.62 -14.62
C HIS A 71 3.27 3.95 -14.84
N PRO A 72 4.15 4.55 -15.67
CA PRO A 72 5.40 3.90 -16.08
C PRO A 72 6.42 3.68 -14.95
N HIS A 73 6.35 4.46 -13.87
CA HIS A 73 7.28 4.36 -12.74
C HIS A 73 6.70 3.56 -11.55
N ALA A 74 5.41 3.16 -11.61
CA ALA A 74 4.73 2.52 -10.48
C ALA A 74 5.40 1.22 -10.04
N LEU A 75 5.81 0.37 -10.99
CA LEU A 75 6.47 -0.90 -10.67
C LEU A 75 7.84 -0.69 -10.04
N ALA A 76 8.64 0.24 -10.57
CA ALA A 76 9.95 0.55 -10.02
C ALA A 76 9.85 1.15 -8.60
N ALA A 77 8.85 2.00 -8.36
CA ALA A 77 8.58 2.55 -7.03
C ALA A 77 8.15 1.46 -6.04
N ALA A 78 7.27 0.54 -6.44
CA ALA A 78 6.89 -0.62 -5.63
C ALA A 78 8.11 -1.50 -5.30
N ALA A 79 8.98 -1.74 -6.27
CA ALA A 79 10.20 -2.50 -6.08
C ALA A 79 11.18 -1.81 -5.12
N ALA A 80 11.30 -0.48 -5.20
CA ALA A 80 12.10 0.30 -4.25
C ALA A 80 11.57 0.20 -2.81
N ALA A 81 10.24 0.22 -2.63
CA ALA A 81 9.61 0.04 -1.33
C ALA A 81 9.89 -1.36 -0.75
N GLU A 82 9.82 -2.41 -1.58
CA GLU A 82 10.15 -3.77 -1.15
C GLU A 82 11.63 -3.96 -0.87
N ALA A 83 12.52 -3.35 -1.66
CA ALA A 83 13.95 -3.35 -1.38
C ALA A 83 14.27 -2.67 -0.03
N ALA A 84 13.58 -1.57 0.28
CA ALA A 84 13.67 -0.92 1.58
C ALA A 84 13.10 -1.80 2.71
N ALA A 85 12.01 -2.53 2.45
CA ALA A 85 11.43 -3.48 3.39
C ALA A 85 12.41 -4.56 3.83
N ARG A 86 13.23 -5.07 2.90
CA ARG A 86 14.28 -6.06 3.17
C ARG A 86 15.36 -5.52 4.11
N GLN A 87 15.46 -4.20 4.26
CA GLN A 87 16.36 -3.50 5.17
C GLN A 87 15.62 -2.87 6.37
N GLY A 88 14.36 -3.26 6.61
CA GLY A 88 13.54 -2.82 7.74
C GLY A 88 13.01 -1.39 7.62
N ARG A 89 12.98 -0.82 6.40
CA ARG A 89 12.62 0.59 6.18
C ARG A 89 11.48 0.77 5.16
N PHE A 90 10.51 -0.18 5.15
CA PHE A 90 9.35 -0.08 4.24
C PHE A 90 8.60 1.24 4.40
N TRP A 91 8.17 1.55 5.62
CA TRP A 91 7.30 2.71 5.86
C TRP A 91 8.00 4.05 5.58
N ASP A 92 9.30 4.15 5.85
CA ASP A 92 10.07 5.35 5.51
C ASP A 92 10.13 5.56 3.99
N MET A 93 10.35 4.51 3.23
CA MET A 93 10.34 4.58 1.76
C MET A 93 8.94 4.86 1.23
N HIS A 94 7.92 4.19 1.76
CA HIS A 94 6.51 4.39 1.42
C HIS A 94 6.11 5.87 1.53
N GLU A 95 6.45 6.51 2.64
CA GLU A 95 6.17 7.92 2.88
C GLU A 95 6.92 8.83 1.90
N LEU A 96 8.21 8.56 1.66
CA LEU A 96 8.99 9.33 0.68
C LEU A 96 8.42 9.24 -0.73
N LEU A 97 8.03 8.05 -1.18
CA LEU A 97 7.49 7.83 -2.51
C LEU A 97 6.21 8.64 -2.73
N PHE A 98 5.28 8.65 -1.78
CA PHE A 98 4.07 9.46 -1.91
C PHE A 98 4.33 10.96 -1.76
N HIS A 99 5.17 11.38 -0.83
CA HIS A 99 5.52 12.81 -0.68
C HIS A 99 6.26 13.34 -1.90
N ARG A 100 7.04 12.51 -2.58
CA ARG A 100 7.83 12.84 -3.76
C ARG A 100 7.28 12.23 -5.05
N GLN A 101 5.98 12.02 -5.15
CA GLN A 101 5.33 11.28 -6.24
C GLN A 101 5.68 11.77 -7.66
N LYS A 102 6.13 13.02 -7.81
CA LYS A 102 6.55 13.57 -9.12
C LYS A 102 8.00 13.24 -9.50
N ALA A 103 8.72 12.57 -8.63
CA ALA A 103 10.13 12.22 -8.78
C ALA A 103 10.32 10.74 -8.43
N LEU A 104 10.03 9.86 -9.39
CA LEU A 104 10.06 8.41 -9.25
C LEU A 104 10.95 7.74 -10.31
N GLU A 105 11.85 8.50 -10.93
CA GLU A 105 12.84 7.94 -11.83
C GLU A 105 13.91 7.17 -11.03
N ASP A 106 14.66 6.31 -11.71
CA ASP A 106 15.68 5.45 -11.06
C ASP A 106 16.67 6.25 -10.21
N GLY A 107 17.08 7.44 -10.67
CA GLY A 107 17.96 8.33 -9.92
C GLY A 107 17.33 8.87 -8.64
N ASP A 108 16.02 9.15 -8.68
CA ASP A 108 15.26 9.61 -7.51
C ASP A 108 15.16 8.50 -6.47
N LEU A 109 14.81 7.28 -6.93
CA LEU A 109 14.68 6.11 -6.04
C LEU A 109 16.00 5.77 -5.33
N ARG A 110 17.13 5.86 -6.03
CA ARG A 110 18.47 5.73 -5.44
C ARG A 110 18.74 6.83 -4.42
N GLY A 111 18.37 8.06 -4.75
CA GLY A 111 18.49 9.20 -3.84
C GLY A 111 17.72 9.00 -2.54
N TYR A 112 16.52 8.44 -2.62
CA TYR A 112 15.70 8.12 -1.43
C TYR A 112 16.35 7.02 -0.60
N ALA A 113 16.86 5.96 -1.24
CA ALA A 113 17.58 4.90 -0.56
C ALA A 113 18.83 5.44 0.20
N ALA A 114 19.62 6.28 -0.45
CA ALA A 114 20.76 6.94 0.18
C ALA A 114 20.35 7.82 1.35
N ARG A 115 19.30 8.61 1.20
CA ARG A 115 18.74 9.48 2.26
C ARG A 115 18.27 8.68 3.48
N LEU A 116 17.75 7.50 3.27
CA LEU A 116 17.30 6.59 4.33
C LEU A 116 18.46 5.78 4.95
N GLY A 117 19.69 5.92 4.44
CA GLY A 117 20.85 5.17 4.91
C GLY A 117 20.83 3.70 4.52
N LEU A 118 20.12 3.36 3.44
CA LEU A 118 20.06 2.00 2.92
C LEU A 118 21.31 1.65 2.11
N ASP A 119 21.59 0.35 1.99
CA ASP A 119 22.54 -0.15 1.00
C ASP A 119 21.94 0.07 -0.41
N VAL A 120 22.38 1.14 -1.07
CA VAL A 120 21.88 1.52 -2.41
C VAL A 120 22.20 0.44 -3.44
N ALA A 121 23.35 -0.23 -3.33
CA ALA A 121 23.69 -1.32 -4.24
C ALA A 121 22.74 -2.52 -4.10
N ALA A 122 22.26 -2.81 -2.88
CA ALA A 122 21.22 -3.81 -2.67
C ALA A 122 19.90 -3.34 -3.27
N VAL A 123 19.52 -2.08 -3.07
CA VAL A 123 18.30 -1.50 -3.67
C VAL A 123 18.31 -1.58 -5.19
N ASP A 124 19.47 -1.35 -5.82
CA ASP A 124 19.61 -1.49 -7.29
C ASP A 124 19.49 -2.94 -7.77
N ARG A 125 19.94 -3.92 -6.98
CA ARG A 125 19.86 -5.35 -7.32
C ARG A 125 18.50 -5.97 -7.01
N ASP A 126 17.88 -5.55 -5.92
CA ASP A 126 16.67 -6.18 -5.38
C ASP A 126 15.46 -6.11 -6.33
N PRO A 127 15.24 -5.04 -7.13
CA PRO A 127 14.13 -5.03 -8.10
C PRO A 127 14.16 -6.17 -9.11
N ALA A 128 15.35 -6.63 -9.47
CA ALA A 128 15.53 -7.80 -10.34
C ALA A 128 15.46 -9.12 -9.57
N SER A 129 15.36 -9.10 -8.24
CA SER A 129 15.25 -10.32 -7.44
C SER A 129 13.87 -10.95 -7.55
N THR A 130 13.85 -12.28 -7.56
CA THR A 130 12.60 -13.05 -7.58
C THR A 130 11.74 -12.72 -6.35
N ALA A 131 12.37 -12.52 -5.19
CA ALA A 131 11.66 -12.24 -3.95
C ALA A 131 10.86 -10.93 -3.98
N VAL A 132 11.43 -9.85 -4.54
CA VAL A 132 10.74 -8.56 -4.70
C VAL A 132 9.62 -8.69 -5.73
N ALA A 133 9.88 -9.29 -6.88
CA ALA A 133 8.88 -9.49 -7.92
C ALA A 133 7.73 -10.38 -7.43
N ASP A 134 8.02 -11.46 -6.71
CA ASP A 134 7.02 -12.37 -6.16
C ASP A 134 6.14 -11.68 -5.11
N ARG A 135 6.75 -10.83 -4.27
CA ARG A 135 6.00 -10.07 -3.26
C ARG A 135 4.98 -9.13 -3.91
N ILE A 136 5.40 -8.36 -4.92
CA ILE A 136 4.50 -7.46 -5.64
C ILE A 136 3.41 -8.23 -6.37
N ARG A 137 3.78 -9.33 -7.05
CA ARG A 137 2.83 -10.18 -7.77
C ARG A 137 1.79 -10.78 -6.84
N ARG A 138 2.18 -11.27 -5.65
CA ARG A 138 1.26 -11.76 -4.63
C ARG A 138 0.17 -10.72 -4.30
N ASP A 139 0.55 -9.47 -4.10
CA ASP A 139 -0.40 -8.40 -3.79
C ASP A 139 -1.37 -8.16 -4.95
N VAL A 140 -0.84 -8.05 -6.17
CA VAL A 140 -1.66 -7.88 -7.37
C VAL A 140 -2.63 -9.05 -7.53
N ASP A 141 -2.15 -10.28 -7.41
CA ASP A 141 -2.96 -11.48 -7.55
C ASP A 141 -4.06 -11.55 -6.50
N SER A 142 -3.77 -11.18 -5.24
CA SER A 142 -4.77 -11.15 -4.17
C SER A 142 -5.84 -10.08 -4.43
N GLY A 143 -5.45 -8.92 -4.96
CA GLY A 143 -6.38 -7.87 -5.36
C GLY A 143 -7.30 -8.31 -6.50
N LEU A 144 -6.74 -8.93 -7.54
CA LEU A 144 -7.51 -9.46 -8.67
C LEU A 144 -8.45 -10.58 -8.22
N ALA A 145 -7.98 -11.50 -7.39
CA ALA A 145 -8.76 -12.63 -6.88
C ALA A 145 -9.96 -12.15 -6.04
N SER A 146 -9.86 -11.02 -5.36
CA SER A 146 -10.98 -10.44 -4.62
C SER A 146 -12.15 -10.02 -5.52
N GLY A 147 -11.91 -9.77 -6.81
CA GLY A 147 -12.88 -9.20 -7.73
C GLY A 147 -13.32 -7.77 -7.39
N GLN A 148 -12.73 -7.15 -6.36
CA GLN A 148 -13.12 -5.83 -5.84
C GLN A 148 -12.12 -4.73 -6.18
N VAL A 149 -10.86 -5.09 -6.46
CA VAL A 149 -9.79 -4.14 -6.81
C VAL A 149 -9.81 -3.91 -8.32
N LEU A 150 -10.48 -2.84 -8.73
CA LEU A 150 -10.64 -2.44 -10.14
C LEU A 150 -9.73 -1.27 -10.52
N GLY A 151 -9.02 -0.72 -9.55
CA GLY A 151 -8.12 0.43 -9.71
C GLY A 151 -7.54 0.85 -8.36
N THR A 152 -6.81 1.96 -8.36
CA THR A 152 -6.13 2.46 -7.15
C THR A 152 -6.55 3.90 -6.82
N PRO A 153 -6.71 4.22 -5.54
CA PRO A 153 -6.68 3.29 -4.42
C PRO A 153 -7.96 2.44 -4.34
N THR A 154 -7.87 1.21 -3.86
CA THR A 154 -9.02 0.47 -3.37
C THR A 154 -8.79 0.19 -1.89
N LEU A 155 -9.74 0.60 -1.06
CA LEU A 155 -9.67 0.47 0.39
C LEU A 155 -10.63 -0.61 0.88
N PHE A 156 -10.19 -1.35 1.88
CA PHE A 156 -11.02 -2.27 2.65
C PHE A 156 -10.95 -1.87 4.13
N ILE A 157 -12.11 -1.78 4.77
CA ILE A 157 -12.24 -1.54 6.21
C ILE A 157 -12.65 -2.84 6.87
N ASP A 158 -11.81 -3.37 7.75
CA ASP A 158 -12.02 -4.68 8.41
C ASP A 158 -12.42 -5.79 7.42
N GLY A 159 -11.76 -5.83 6.26
CA GLY A 159 -11.96 -6.83 5.21
C GLY A 159 -13.14 -6.58 4.28
N VAL A 160 -13.91 -5.52 4.49
CA VAL A 160 -15.04 -5.12 3.63
C VAL A 160 -14.62 -3.99 2.71
N VAL A 161 -14.90 -4.13 1.40
CA VAL A 161 -14.54 -3.09 0.43
C VAL A 161 -15.27 -1.78 0.76
N HIS A 162 -14.50 -0.70 0.86
CA HIS A 162 -15.02 0.64 1.09
C HIS A 162 -15.36 1.30 -0.25
N ARG A 163 -16.61 1.60 -0.48
CA ARG A 163 -17.12 2.21 -1.72
C ARG A 163 -17.33 3.72 -1.61
N GLY A 164 -17.07 4.29 -0.42
CA GLY A 164 -17.16 5.75 -0.19
C GLY A 164 -15.93 6.52 -0.65
N GLY A 165 -15.94 7.82 -0.37
CA GLY A 165 -14.75 8.66 -0.52
C GLY A 165 -13.64 8.25 0.46
N TYR A 166 -12.41 8.62 0.12
CA TYR A 166 -11.24 8.38 0.99
C TYR A 166 -10.74 9.67 1.65
N ASP A 167 -11.60 10.67 1.80
CA ASP A 167 -11.34 11.82 2.66
C ASP A 167 -11.43 11.44 4.14
N PRO A 168 -10.73 12.16 5.05
CA PRO A 168 -10.67 11.79 6.45
C PRO A 168 -12.04 11.66 7.14
N PRO A 169 -13.01 12.57 6.98
CA PRO A 169 -14.32 12.41 7.62
C PRO A 169 -15.05 11.13 7.18
N THR A 170 -15.00 10.80 5.89
CA THR A 170 -15.65 9.61 5.34
C THR A 170 -15.00 8.32 5.87
N LEU A 171 -13.68 8.27 5.92
CA LEU A 171 -12.95 7.12 6.44
C LEU A 171 -13.13 6.97 7.95
N LEU A 172 -13.13 8.07 8.71
CA LEU A 172 -13.40 8.03 10.16
C LEU A 172 -14.80 7.50 10.46
N ALA A 173 -15.80 7.88 9.66
CA ALA A 173 -17.16 7.36 9.79
C ALA A 173 -17.22 5.84 9.49
N ALA A 174 -16.44 5.37 8.52
CA ALA A 174 -16.39 3.94 8.18
C ALA A 174 -15.63 3.09 9.22
N LEU A 175 -14.72 3.70 10.00
CA LEU A 175 -14.00 3.05 11.09
C LEU A 175 -14.78 3.02 12.40
N ALA A 176 -15.84 3.81 12.50
CA ALA A 176 -16.68 3.83 13.70
C ALA A 176 -17.43 2.50 13.85
N PRO A 177 -17.54 1.95 15.10
CA PRO A 177 -18.23 0.69 15.36
C PRO A 177 -19.73 0.76 15.10
#